data_6872afa339375b2fae13f4bc1c8ed655
#
_entry.id   6872afa339375b2fae13f4bc1c8ed655
#
_cell.length_a   1.000
_cell.length_b   1.000
_cell.length_c   1.000
_cell.angle_alpha   90.00
_cell.angle_beta   90.00
_cell.angle_gamma   90.00
#
_symmetry.space_group_name_H-M   'P 1'
#
loop_
_entity.id
_entity.type
_entity.pdbx_description
1 polymer ?
#
loop_
_entity_poly.entity_id
_entity_poly.type
_entity_poly.pdbx_seq_one_letter_code
_entity_poly.pdbx_strand_id
1 'polypeptide(L)'
;MAQATLSISSRNYGSWSLRGWMLCKLAGIDFEPVMVDSDDPSVRAELLLLSPSFLVPCLTHDGVRVWDTLAIGGYLNELNPEAGLLPRERVARAHCRAVSGEMHSGFSNLRSALPMNLKAHYPGFKVWAGAQADIDRIVTIWNECLTKYGGPFLFGERPSMADAMYAPVCARFATYDVKLDPASAAYCKTIMAMPLMQEWIVAARTEPDEVEELDVEF
;
A
#
# COMPACT_ATOMS: atom_id res chain seq x y z
N MET A 1 -15.83 11.20 -20.01
CA MET A 1 -15.83 11.08 -18.55
C MET A 1 -15.24 9.72 -18.25
N ALA A 2 -14.35 9.61 -17.27
CA ALA A 2 -13.81 8.31 -16.86
C ALA A 2 -14.96 7.37 -16.49
N GLN A 3 -14.89 6.12 -16.95
CA GLN A 3 -15.91 5.10 -16.64
C GLN A 3 -15.81 4.62 -15.19
N ALA A 4 -14.73 5.00 -14.47
CA ALA A 4 -14.49 4.60 -13.10
C ALA A 4 -14.10 5.78 -12.20
N THR A 5 -14.46 5.67 -10.93
CA THR A 5 -13.98 6.55 -9.86
C THR A 5 -13.42 5.73 -8.71
N LEU A 6 -12.35 6.22 -8.08
CA LEU A 6 -11.79 5.62 -6.89
C LEU A 6 -11.87 6.62 -5.73
N SER A 7 -12.74 6.34 -4.76
CA SER A 7 -12.79 7.11 -3.53
C SER A 7 -11.55 6.82 -2.69
N ILE A 8 -10.84 7.86 -2.28
CA ILE A 8 -9.60 7.80 -1.49
C ILE A 8 -9.65 8.81 -0.34
N SER A 9 -8.85 8.58 0.69
CA SER A 9 -8.51 9.55 1.73
C SER A 9 -7.22 10.29 1.40
N SER A 10 -6.60 10.96 2.38
CA SER A 10 -5.29 11.64 2.23
C SER A 10 -4.26 10.77 1.51
N ARG A 11 -3.51 11.36 0.61
CA ARG A 11 -2.38 10.70 -0.04
C ARG A 11 -1.16 10.60 0.86
N ASN A 12 -1.01 11.53 1.79
CA ASN A 12 0.12 11.51 2.74
C ASN A 12 0.00 10.34 3.73
N TYR A 13 -1.17 10.16 4.32
CA TYR A 13 -1.40 9.20 5.42
C TYR A 13 -2.18 7.94 4.99
N GLY A 14 -2.95 8.01 3.91
CA GLY A 14 -3.92 7.01 3.48
C GLY A 14 -3.29 5.76 2.85
N SER A 15 -2.70 4.88 3.67
CA SER A 15 -2.04 3.67 3.19
C SER A 15 -2.98 2.70 2.45
N TRP A 16 -4.25 2.65 2.82
CA TRP A 16 -5.27 1.85 2.13
C TRP A 16 -5.62 2.44 0.77
N SER A 17 -5.73 3.77 0.70
CA SER A 17 -5.96 4.51 -0.55
C SER A 17 -4.83 4.32 -1.54
N LEU A 18 -3.57 4.36 -1.09
CA LEU A 18 -2.40 4.05 -1.94
C LEU A 18 -2.50 2.64 -2.54
N ARG A 19 -2.87 1.63 -1.74
CA ARG A 19 -3.03 0.26 -2.24
C ARG A 19 -4.09 0.17 -3.34
N GLY A 20 -5.29 0.71 -3.10
CA GLY A 20 -6.37 0.71 -4.08
C GLY A 20 -6.00 1.44 -5.36
N TRP A 21 -5.38 2.60 -5.21
CA TRP A 21 -4.92 3.40 -6.35
C TRP A 21 -3.85 2.67 -7.19
N MET A 22 -2.87 2.06 -6.55
CA MET A 22 -1.85 1.27 -7.24
C MET A 22 -2.45 0.07 -7.98
N LEU A 23 -3.41 -0.63 -7.35
CA LEU A 23 -4.10 -1.75 -7.99
C LEU A 23 -4.83 -1.31 -9.27
N CYS A 24 -5.55 -0.18 -9.23
CA CYS A 24 -6.23 0.38 -10.40
C CYS A 24 -5.25 0.76 -11.51
N LYS A 25 -4.14 1.43 -11.15
CA LYS A 25 -3.08 1.80 -12.12
C LYS A 25 -2.41 0.58 -12.73
N LEU A 26 -2.05 -0.42 -11.93
CA LEU A 26 -1.43 -1.67 -12.40
C LEU A 26 -2.38 -2.48 -13.29
N ALA A 27 -3.69 -2.44 -13.01
CA ALA A 27 -4.70 -3.06 -13.86
C ALA A 27 -4.92 -2.33 -15.18
N GLY A 28 -4.42 -1.11 -15.32
CA GLY A 28 -4.54 -0.30 -16.54
C GLY A 28 -5.94 0.25 -16.79
N ILE A 29 -6.78 0.41 -15.75
CA ILE A 29 -8.08 1.07 -15.91
C ILE A 29 -7.92 2.59 -15.86
N ASP A 30 -8.75 3.28 -16.63
CA ASP A 30 -8.89 4.73 -16.59
C ASP A 30 -9.90 5.10 -15.50
N PHE A 31 -9.46 5.85 -14.49
CA PHE A 31 -10.28 6.24 -13.34
C PHE A 31 -9.93 7.62 -12.81
N GLU A 32 -10.90 8.26 -12.18
CA GLU A 32 -10.75 9.52 -11.47
C GLU A 32 -10.65 9.26 -9.96
N PRO A 33 -9.57 9.67 -9.29
CA PRO A 33 -9.48 9.63 -7.83
C PRO A 33 -10.33 10.75 -7.23
N VAL A 34 -11.27 10.38 -6.35
CA VAL A 34 -12.17 11.30 -5.63
C VAL A 34 -11.79 11.30 -4.16
N MET A 35 -11.39 12.45 -3.64
CA MET A 35 -11.09 12.61 -2.22
C MET A 35 -12.38 12.54 -1.41
N VAL A 36 -12.39 11.65 -0.41
CA VAL A 36 -13.43 11.63 0.61
C VAL A 36 -12.97 12.56 1.72
N ASP A 37 -13.56 13.73 1.78
CA ASP A 37 -13.32 14.69 2.85
C ASP A 37 -14.24 14.38 4.03
N SER A 38 -13.70 14.42 5.24
CA SER A 38 -14.47 14.39 6.48
C SER A 38 -14.22 15.69 7.21
N ASP A 39 -15.27 16.44 7.45
CA ASP A 39 -15.23 17.69 8.21
C ASP A 39 -14.90 17.46 9.70
N ASP A 40 -14.94 16.20 10.16
CA ASP A 40 -14.60 15.82 11.53
C ASP A 40 -13.18 15.25 11.59
N PRO A 41 -12.23 15.95 12.24
CA PRO A 41 -10.85 15.49 12.37
C PRO A 41 -10.71 14.13 13.04
N SER A 42 -11.60 13.79 13.99
CA SER A 42 -11.55 12.48 14.68
C SER A 42 -11.98 11.34 13.76
N VAL A 43 -13.02 11.55 12.96
CA VAL A 43 -13.46 10.60 11.93
C VAL A 43 -12.39 10.47 10.86
N ARG A 44 -11.74 11.57 10.49
CA ARG A 44 -10.65 11.61 9.54
C ARG A 44 -9.43 10.83 10.03
N ALA A 45 -9.00 11.04 11.28
CA ALA A 45 -7.92 10.28 11.89
C ALA A 45 -8.26 8.77 11.97
N GLU A 46 -9.48 8.42 12.34
CA GLU A 46 -9.96 7.05 12.39
C GLU A 46 -10.03 6.39 11.00
N LEU A 47 -10.51 7.12 9.98
CA LEU A 47 -10.50 6.67 8.58
C LEU A 47 -9.08 6.37 8.07
N LEU A 48 -8.10 7.16 8.50
CA LEU A 48 -6.72 7.01 8.08
C LEU A 48 -5.99 5.87 8.79
N LEU A 49 -6.30 5.64 10.07
CA LEU A 49 -5.54 4.69 10.91
C LEU A 49 -6.18 3.31 11.03
N LEU A 50 -7.48 3.19 11.14
CA LEU A 50 -8.10 2.01 11.75
C LEU A 50 -8.95 1.17 10.82
N SER A 51 -9.37 1.62 9.63
CA SER A 51 -10.41 0.87 8.97
C SER A 51 -10.19 0.56 7.50
N PRO A 52 -10.13 -0.74 7.17
CA PRO A 52 -10.47 -1.21 5.83
C PRO A 52 -11.98 -1.11 5.53
N SER A 53 -12.82 -0.80 6.51
CA SER A 53 -14.28 -0.92 6.41
C SER A 53 -15.03 0.37 6.08
N PHE A 54 -14.42 1.55 6.17
CA PHE A 54 -15.07 2.81 5.82
C PHE A 54 -14.80 3.22 4.37
N LEU A 55 -15.37 2.48 3.42
CA LEU A 55 -15.57 2.89 2.03
C LEU A 55 -14.37 3.48 1.27
N VAL A 56 -13.16 3.51 1.85
CA VAL A 56 -11.93 3.95 1.19
C VAL A 56 -10.81 2.93 1.41
N PRO A 57 -10.19 2.46 0.30
CA PRO A 57 -10.54 2.78 -1.07
C PRO A 57 -11.85 2.11 -1.51
N CYS A 58 -12.65 2.82 -2.31
CA CYS A 58 -13.84 2.28 -2.95
C CYS A 58 -13.80 2.56 -4.44
N LEU A 59 -13.76 1.52 -5.25
CA LEU A 59 -13.84 1.60 -6.70
C LEU A 59 -15.29 1.55 -7.14
N THR A 60 -15.72 2.52 -7.93
CA THR A 60 -16.99 2.44 -8.70
C THR A 60 -16.62 2.35 -10.18
N HIS A 61 -17.01 1.27 -10.84
CA HIS A 61 -16.70 0.98 -12.23
C HIS A 61 -17.92 0.36 -12.90
N ASP A 62 -18.42 0.99 -13.99
CA ASP A 62 -19.61 0.53 -14.72
C ASP A 62 -20.82 0.20 -13.83
N GLY A 63 -21.05 1.04 -12.81
CA GLY A 63 -22.15 0.86 -11.86
C GLY A 63 -21.90 -0.19 -10.76
N VAL A 64 -20.79 -0.93 -10.84
CA VAL A 64 -20.36 -1.85 -9.79
C VAL A 64 -19.54 -1.11 -8.74
N ARG A 65 -19.86 -1.30 -7.47
CA ARG A 65 -19.14 -0.72 -6.34
C ARG A 65 -18.39 -1.80 -5.59
N VAL A 66 -17.06 -1.63 -5.50
CA VAL A 66 -16.17 -2.60 -4.84
C VAL A 66 -15.31 -1.88 -3.81
N TRP A 67 -15.32 -2.35 -2.58
CA TRP A 67 -14.47 -1.83 -1.50
C TRP A 67 -13.74 -2.97 -0.81
N ASP A 68 -12.70 -2.60 -0.05
CA ASP A 68 -11.61 -3.42 0.39
C ASP A 68 -10.58 -3.68 -0.72
N THR A 69 -9.32 -3.51 -0.36
CA THR A 69 -8.21 -3.60 -1.32
C THR A 69 -8.06 -4.99 -1.95
N LEU A 70 -8.35 -6.06 -1.19
CA LEU A 70 -8.28 -7.42 -1.73
C LEU A 70 -9.43 -7.69 -2.71
N ALA A 71 -10.63 -7.20 -2.40
CA ALA A 71 -11.78 -7.31 -3.28
C ALA A 71 -11.56 -6.49 -4.57
N ILE A 72 -11.04 -5.26 -4.46
CA ILE A 72 -10.66 -4.45 -5.62
C ILE A 72 -9.63 -5.19 -6.48
N GLY A 73 -8.56 -5.73 -5.87
CA GLY A 73 -7.54 -6.49 -6.59
C GLY A 73 -8.10 -7.73 -7.29
N GLY A 74 -9.01 -8.46 -6.64
CA GLY A 74 -9.74 -9.60 -7.23
C GLY A 74 -10.57 -9.19 -8.43
N TYR A 75 -11.42 -8.17 -8.27
CA TYR A 75 -12.26 -7.62 -9.32
C TYR A 75 -11.46 -7.15 -10.53
N LEU A 76 -10.40 -6.38 -10.30
CA LEU A 76 -9.53 -5.89 -11.37
C LEU A 76 -8.80 -7.01 -12.11
N ASN A 77 -8.38 -8.05 -11.39
CA ASN A 77 -7.76 -9.22 -12.02
C ASN A 77 -8.76 -10.03 -12.87
N GLU A 78 -10.05 -10.07 -12.50
CA GLU A 78 -11.10 -10.68 -13.31
C GLU A 78 -11.39 -9.86 -14.58
N LEU A 79 -11.40 -8.52 -14.47
CA LEU A 79 -11.58 -7.61 -15.61
C LEU A 79 -10.42 -7.67 -16.60
N ASN A 80 -9.19 -7.68 -16.13
CA ASN A 80 -7.99 -7.68 -16.95
C ASN A 80 -6.94 -8.67 -16.42
N PRO A 81 -7.09 -9.97 -16.65
CA PRO A 81 -6.12 -10.97 -16.21
C PRO A 81 -4.73 -10.77 -16.80
N GLU A 82 -4.64 -10.17 -17.99
CA GLU A 82 -3.38 -9.92 -18.71
C GLU A 82 -2.55 -8.79 -18.07
N ALA A 83 -3.14 -7.93 -17.25
CA ALA A 83 -2.42 -6.93 -16.47
C ALA A 83 -1.43 -7.57 -15.48
N GLY A 84 -1.68 -8.81 -15.07
CA GLY A 84 -0.76 -9.59 -14.26
C GLY A 84 -0.76 -9.19 -12.78
N LEU A 85 -1.88 -8.65 -12.28
CA LEU A 85 -2.04 -8.39 -10.83
C LEU A 85 -1.80 -9.64 -9.99
N LEU A 86 -2.18 -10.80 -10.51
CA LEU A 86 -1.90 -12.09 -9.92
C LEU A 86 -1.04 -12.94 -10.88
N PRO A 87 -0.04 -13.68 -10.37
CA PRO A 87 0.75 -14.60 -11.19
C PRO A 87 -0.10 -15.63 -11.93
N ARG A 88 0.29 -15.96 -13.15
CA ARG A 88 -0.41 -16.99 -13.95
C ARG A 88 -0.22 -18.40 -13.40
N GLU A 89 0.95 -18.70 -12.84
CA GLU A 89 1.24 -19.98 -12.24
C GLU A 89 0.42 -20.16 -10.95
N ARG A 90 -0.21 -21.31 -10.78
CA ARG A 90 -1.18 -21.58 -9.70
C ARG A 90 -0.57 -21.46 -8.30
N VAL A 91 0.64 -21.96 -8.09
CA VAL A 91 1.31 -21.94 -6.77
C VAL A 91 1.74 -20.52 -6.44
N ALA A 92 2.35 -19.81 -7.40
CA ALA A 92 2.74 -18.41 -7.23
C ALA A 92 1.52 -17.52 -6.98
N ARG A 93 0.41 -17.76 -7.70
CA ARG A 93 -0.85 -17.03 -7.52
C ARG A 93 -1.46 -17.24 -6.13
N ALA A 94 -1.46 -18.48 -5.64
CA ALA A 94 -1.92 -18.78 -4.28
C ALA A 94 -1.04 -18.11 -3.23
N HIS A 95 0.28 -18.14 -3.42
CA HIS A 95 1.23 -17.48 -2.52
C HIS A 95 1.08 -15.95 -2.55
N CYS A 96 0.92 -15.34 -3.73
CA CYS A 96 0.64 -13.90 -3.86
C CYS A 96 -0.61 -13.48 -3.08
N ARG A 97 -1.70 -14.25 -3.18
CA ARG A 97 -2.90 -14.01 -2.40
C ARG A 97 -2.67 -14.16 -0.90
N ALA A 98 -1.89 -15.18 -0.49
CA ALA A 98 -1.61 -15.42 0.93
C ALA A 98 -0.83 -14.26 1.56
N VAL A 99 0.28 -13.83 0.95
CA VAL A 99 1.08 -12.73 1.49
C VAL A 99 0.35 -11.38 1.41
N SER A 100 -0.51 -11.19 0.41
CA SER A 100 -1.40 -10.03 0.32
C SER A 100 -2.44 -10.03 1.44
N GLY A 101 -3.04 -11.19 1.74
CA GLY A 101 -3.98 -11.37 2.84
C GLY A 101 -3.33 -11.17 4.20
N GLU A 102 -2.09 -11.65 4.41
CA GLU A 102 -1.34 -11.43 5.64
C GLU A 102 -1.04 -9.94 5.84
N MET A 103 -0.65 -9.21 4.76
CA MET A 103 -0.48 -7.76 4.84
C MET A 103 -1.79 -7.03 5.13
N HIS A 104 -2.90 -7.51 4.59
CA HIS A 104 -4.21 -6.91 4.80
C HIS A 104 -4.68 -7.00 6.26
N SER A 105 -4.61 -8.18 6.86
CA SER A 105 -5.17 -8.46 8.19
C SER A 105 -4.17 -8.34 9.35
N GLY A 106 -2.88 -8.35 9.05
CA GLY A 106 -1.81 -8.39 10.04
C GLY A 106 -1.07 -7.07 10.26
N PHE A 107 0.02 -7.17 11.04
CA PHE A 107 1.00 -6.10 11.25
C PHE A 107 0.44 -4.85 11.94
N SER A 108 -0.43 -5.05 12.92
CA SER A 108 -1.07 -3.97 13.67
C SER A 108 -0.07 -3.13 14.46
N ASN A 109 0.97 -3.78 15.03
CA ASN A 109 2.01 -3.07 15.78
C ASN A 109 2.83 -2.16 14.86
N LEU A 110 3.21 -2.65 13.67
CA LEU A 110 3.87 -1.83 12.67
C LEU A 110 3.03 -0.60 12.29
N ARG A 111 1.74 -0.82 12.03
CA ARG A 111 0.84 0.26 11.59
C ARG A 111 0.66 1.34 12.64
N SER A 112 0.59 0.95 13.91
CA SER A 112 0.43 1.87 15.04
C SER A 112 1.72 2.61 15.36
N ALA A 113 2.88 1.90 15.29
CA ALA A 113 4.16 2.49 15.68
C ALA A 113 4.81 3.34 14.56
N LEU A 114 4.57 2.99 13.31
CA LEU A 114 5.13 3.65 12.14
C LEU A 114 4.00 4.05 11.17
N PRO A 115 3.16 5.03 11.49
CA PRO A 115 2.13 5.50 10.57
C PRO A 115 2.73 5.97 9.24
N MET A 116 1.99 5.82 8.12
CA MET A 116 2.46 6.31 6.83
C MET A 116 2.41 7.83 6.82
N ASN A 117 3.57 8.46 6.60
CA ASN A 117 3.70 9.90 6.38
C ASN A 117 4.76 10.12 5.30
N LEU A 118 4.33 10.46 4.08
CA LEU A 118 5.21 10.63 2.92
C LEU A 118 5.95 11.97 2.91
N LYS A 119 5.53 12.92 3.74
CA LYS A 119 6.17 14.24 3.89
C LYS A 119 7.26 14.23 4.95
N ALA A 120 7.21 13.28 5.90
CA ALA A 120 8.12 13.22 7.04
C ALA A 120 9.33 12.31 6.79
N HIS A 121 10.38 12.54 7.57
CA HIS A 121 11.54 11.66 7.69
C HIS A 121 12.08 11.74 9.12
N TYR A 122 12.15 10.60 9.80
CA TYR A 122 12.57 10.48 11.20
C TYR A 122 13.84 9.62 11.30
N PRO A 123 15.03 10.17 11.06
CA PRO A 123 16.28 9.42 11.09
C PRO A 123 16.58 8.94 12.51
N GLY A 124 16.98 7.67 12.62
CA GLY A 124 17.34 7.08 13.91
C GLY A 124 16.16 6.77 14.83
N PHE A 125 14.96 6.69 14.29
CA PHE A 125 13.76 6.29 15.02
C PHE A 125 13.96 4.93 15.72
N LYS A 126 13.58 4.85 17.02
CA LYS A 126 13.69 3.62 17.80
C LYS A 126 12.41 2.82 17.73
N VAL A 127 12.46 1.74 16.98
CA VAL A 127 11.33 0.79 16.85
C VAL A 127 11.19 -0.01 18.16
N TRP A 128 9.98 -0.05 18.72
CA TRP A 128 9.70 -0.89 19.89
C TRP A 128 9.53 -2.37 19.49
N ALA A 129 9.70 -3.28 20.48
CA ALA A 129 9.82 -4.72 20.23
C ALA A 129 8.65 -5.35 19.45
N GLY A 130 7.39 -4.91 19.70
CA GLY A 130 6.23 -5.44 18.98
C GLY A 130 6.23 -5.08 17.50
N ALA A 131 6.57 -3.85 17.16
CA ALA A 131 6.71 -3.42 15.77
C ALA A 131 7.93 -4.06 15.08
N GLN A 132 9.01 -4.33 15.83
CA GLN A 132 10.16 -5.05 15.31
C GLN A 132 9.79 -6.48 14.87
N ALA A 133 8.95 -7.17 15.65
CA ALA A 133 8.49 -8.51 15.27
C ALA A 133 7.67 -8.49 13.97
N ASP A 134 6.84 -7.47 13.76
CA ASP A 134 6.12 -7.29 12.51
C ASP A 134 7.09 -7.01 11.33
N ILE A 135 8.11 -6.18 11.55
CA ILE A 135 9.16 -5.90 10.56
C ILE A 135 9.91 -7.19 10.18
N ASP A 136 10.33 -7.96 11.15
CA ASP A 136 11.08 -9.22 10.94
C ASP A 136 10.25 -10.22 10.13
N ARG A 137 8.94 -10.31 10.41
CA ARG A 137 8.02 -11.15 9.62
C ARG A 137 7.89 -10.66 8.19
N ILE A 138 7.73 -9.36 7.96
CA ILE A 138 7.66 -8.75 6.63
C ILE A 138 8.94 -9.03 5.84
N VAL A 139 10.09 -8.80 6.45
CA VAL A 139 11.41 -9.07 5.84
C VAL A 139 11.55 -10.54 5.45
N THR A 140 11.08 -11.46 6.32
CA THR A 140 11.04 -12.90 6.01
C THR A 140 10.20 -13.18 4.77
N ILE A 141 8.97 -12.64 4.68
CA ILE A 141 8.09 -12.80 3.52
C ILE A 141 8.76 -12.27 2.25
N TRP A 142 9.35 -11.08 2.32
CA TRP A 142 10.00 -10.49 1.15
C TRP A 142 11.18 -11.33 0.66
N ASN A 143 12.06 -11.77 1.57
CA ASN A 143 13.22 -12.61 1.21
C ASN A 143 12.79 -13.96 0.64
N GLU A 144 11.76 -14.60 1.19
CA GLU A 144 11.18 -15.82 0.64
C GLU A 144 10.66 -15.61 -0.80
N CYS A 145 9.88 -14.55 -1.03
CA CYS A 145 9.33 -14.23 -2.34
C CYS A 145 10.43 -13.90 -3.36
N LEU A 146 11.35 -12.98 -3.01
CA LEU A 146 12.44 -12.55 -3.89
C LEU A 146 13.36 -13.71 -4.25
N THR A 147 13.68 -14.59 -3.30
CA THR A 147 14.50 -15.78 -3.54
C THR A 147 13.77 -16.76 -4.45
N LYS A 148 12.49 -16.99 -4.22
CA LYS A 148 11.72 -18.02 -4.94
C LYS A 148 11.32 -17.61 -6.35
N TYR A 149 10.96 -16.35 -6.57
CA TYR A 149 10.40 -15.89 -7.83
C TYR A 149 11.34 -15.00 -8.65
N GLY A 150 12.48 -14.61 -8.10
CA GLY A 150 13.46 -13.74 -8.75
C GLY A 150 12.96 -12.31 -8.88
N GLY A 151 13.50 -11.36 -8.10
CA GLY A 151 13.08 -9.96 -8.12
C GLY A 151 13.29 -9.26 -9.47
N PRO A 152 12.96 -7.96 -9.60
CA PRO A 152 12.96 -6.97 -8.53
C PRO A 152 11.66 -6.81 -7.71
N PHE A 153 10.57 -7.47 -8.12
CA PHE A 153 9.29 -7.48 -7.41
C PHE A 153 9.06 -8.83 -6.71
N LEU A 154 8.10 -8.88 -5.78
CA LEU A 154 7.90 -10.08 -4.95
C LEU A 154 7.56 -11.35 -5.75
N PHE A 155 6.97 -11.20 -6.92
CA PHE A 155 6.57 -12.33 -7.78
C PHE A 155 7.20 -12.27 -9.19
N GLY A 156 8.40 -11.71 -9.32
CA GLY A 156 9.19 -11.72 -10.55
C GLY A 156 9.51 -10.32 -11.08
N GLU A 157 9.55 -10.19 -12.41
CA GLU A 157 10.03 -8.97 -13.09
C GLU A 157 8.99 -7.84 -13.16
N ARG A 158 7.71 -8.13 -12.91
CA ARG A 158 6.62 -7.16 -12.99
C ARG A 158 5.92 -7.03 -11.65
N PRO A 159 5.48 -5.80 -11.29
CA PRO A 159 4.73 -5.60 -10.05
C PRO A 159 3.41 -6.36 -10.08
N SER A 160 3.03 -6.91 -8.94
CA SER A 160 1.82 -7.67 -8.71
C SER A 160 0.94 -7.01 -7.64
N MET A 161 -0.17 -7.65 -7.32
CA MET A 161 -1.03 -7.28 -6.20
C MET A 161 -0.25 -7.21 -4.88
N ALA A 162 0.68 -8.15 -4.64
CA ALA A 162 1.49 -8.15 -3.43
C ALA A 162 2.33 -6.87 -3.31
N ASP A 163 2.92 -6.41 -4.41
CA ASP A 163 3.74 -5.19 -4.41
C ASP A 163 2.90 -3.94 -4.10
N ALA A 164 1.69 -3.86 -4.63
CA ALA A 164 0.73 -2.80 -4.26
C ALA A 164 0.36 -2.86 -2.77
N MET A 165 0.17 -4.07 -2.22
CA MET A 165 -0.13 -4.26 -0.80
C MET A 165 1.04 -3.87 0.12
N TYR A 166 2.28 -4.11 -0.28
CA TYR A 166 3.47 -3.78 0.50
C TYR A 166 4.06 -2.39 0.22
N ALA A 167 3.64 -1.67 -0.81
CA ALA A 167 4.14 -0.34 -1.12
C ALA A 167 4.06 0.67 0.05
N PRO A 168 2.96 0.74 0.82
CA PRO A 168 2.91 1.59 2.02
C PRO A 168 3.91 1.18 3.11
N VAL A 169 4.31 -0.08 3.17
CA VAL A 169 5.34 -0.54 4.12
C VAL A 169 6.71 -0.03 3.70
N CYS A 170 7.03 -0.07 2.41
CA CYS A 170 8.26 0.53 1.89
C CYS A 170 8.33 2.03 2.20
N ALA A 171 7.21 2.75 2.07
CA ALA A 171 7.11 4.16 2.44
C ALA A 171 7.40 4.37 3.95
N ARG A 172 6.77 3.59 4.83
CA ARG A 172 7.02 3.62 6.28
C ARG A 172 8.48 3.36 6.60
N PHE A 173 9.09 2.34 5.98
CA PHE A 173 10.49 2.01 6.23
C PHE A 173 11.44 3.13 5.79
N ALA A 174 11.11 3.84 4.72
CA ALA A 174 11.85 5.03 4.30
C ALA A 174 11.66 6.22 5.25
N THR A 175 10.43 6.47 5.71
CA THR A 175 10.11 7.56 6.65
C THR A 175 10.85 7.40 7.98
N TYR A 176 10.88 6.17 8.52
CA TYR A 176 11.43 5.89 9.86
C TYR A 176 12.87 5.32 9.84
N ASP A 177 13.55 5.38 8.69
CA ASP A 177 14.94 4.93 8.52
C ASP A 177 15.18 3.49 9.04
N VAL A 178 14.20 2.59 8.78
CA VAL A 178 14.25 1.20 9.24
C VAL A 178 15.43 0.48 8.60
N LYS A 179 16.25 -0.18 9.42
CA LYS A 179 17.42 -0.93 8.94
C LYS A 179 16.98 -2.27 8.38
N LEU A 180 17.32 -2.50 7.12
CA LEU A 180 16.95 -3.68 6.35
C LEU A 180 18.20 -4.44 5.88
N ASP A 181 18.03 -5.73 5.63
CA ASP A 181 19.01 -6.52 4.86
C ASP A 181 19.13 -6.03 3.41
N PRO A 182 20.21 -6.36 2.69
CA PRO A 182 20.43 -5.83 1.34
C PRO A 182 19.32 -6.13 0.34
N ALA A 183 18.68 -7.32 0.40
CA ALA A 183 17.64 -7.70 -0.55
C ALA A 183 16.35 -6.92 -0.29
N SER A 184 15.92 -6.82 0.98
CA SER A 184 14.75 -6.02 1.39
C SER A 184 14.97 -4.52 1.12
N ALA A 185 16.17 -4.00 1.33
CA ALA A 185 16.52 -2.61 1.02
C ALA A 185 16.45 -2.34 -0.50
N ALA A 186 16.95 -3.27 -1.32
CA ALA A 186 16.85 -3.18 -2.78
C ALA A 186 15.39 -3.21 -3.25
N TYR A 187 14.56 -4.07 -2.66
CA TYR A 187 13.13 -4.13 -2.94
C TYR A 187 12.42 -2.81 -2.60
N CYS A 188 12.64 -2.28 -1.39
CA CYS A 188 12.10 -0.97 -1.01
C CYS A 188 12.50 0.13 -2.00
N LYS A 189 13.77 0.16 -2.39
CA LYS A 189 14.25 1.12 -3.39
C LYS A 189 13.53 0.96 -4.73
N THR A 190 13.30 -0.27 -5.17
CA THR A 190 12.56 -0.56 -6.40
C THR A 190 11.13 -0.05 -6.32
N ILE A 191 10.39 -0.35 -5.24
CA ILE A 191 9.01 0.13 -5.05
C ILE A 191 8.96 1.66 -5.00
N MET A 192 9.81 2.28 -4.19
CA MET A 192 9.83 3.74 -4.04
C MET A 192 10.22 4.46 -5.35
N ALA A 193 11.00 3.81 -6.23
CA ALA A 193 11.40 4.37 -7.53
C ALA A 193 10.37 4.14 -8.65
N MET A 194 9.31 3.35 -8.41
CA MET A 194 8.26 3.14 -9.42
C MET A 194 7.64 4.47 -9.86
N PRO A 195 7.40 4.69 -11.17
CA PRO A 195 6.72 5.91 -11.64
C PRO A 195 5.39 6.16 -10.93
N LEU A 196 4.60 5.10 -10.68
CA LEU A 196 3.33 5.19 -9.95
C LEU A 196 3.54 5.67 -8.51
N MET A 197 4.55 5.14 -7.82
CA MET A 197 4.85 5.57 -6.45
C MET A 197 5.30 7.03 -6.41
N GLN A 198 6.10 7.46 -7.39
CA GLN A 198 6.54 8.86 -7.51
C GLN A 198 5.36 9.80 -7.84
N GLU A 199 4.44 9.39 -8.72
CA GLU A 199 3.20 10.14 -9.00
C GLU A 199 2.40 10.38 -7.70
N TRP A 200 2.21 9.33 -6.90
CA TRP A 200 1.51 9.42 -5.63
C TRP A 200 2.22 10.32 -4.61
N ILE A 201 3.56 10.19 -4.46
CA ILE A 201 4.36 11.01 -3.54
C ILE A 201 4.30 12.48 -3.92
N VAL A 202 4.40 12.81 -5.21
CA VAL A 202 4.28 14.19 -5.68
C VAL A 202 2.91 14.76 -5.33
N ALA A 203 1.84 14.00 -5.57
CA ALA A 203 0.49 14.42 -5.21
C ALA A 203 0.29 14.55 -3.69
N ALA A 204 0.87 13.66 -2.88
CA ALA A 204 0.83 13.76 -1.42
C ALA A 204 1.48 15.06 -0.91
N ARG A 205 2.60 15.47 -1.50
CA ARG A 205 3.31 16.69 -1.11
C ARG A 205 2.53 17.98 -1.39
N THR A 206 1.57 17.95 -2.31
CA THR A 206 0.73 19.10 -2.64
C THR A 206 -0.56 19.18 -1.80
N GLU A 207 -0.85 18.16 -1.00
CA GLU A 207 -1.98 18.21 -0.07
C GLU A 207 -1.74 19.27 1.00
N PRO A 208 -2.69 20.19 1.24
CA PRO A 208 -2.50 21.30 2.18
C PRO A 208 -2.53 20.85 3.64
N ASP A 209 -3.25 19.75 3.93
CA ASP A 209 -3.60 19.39 5.28
C ASP A 209 -2.57 18.47 5.92
N GLU A 210 -2.14 18.82 7.12
CA GLU A 210 -1.40 17.98 8.04
C GLU A 210 -2.37 17.48 9.12
N VAL A 211 -2.31 16.19 9.43
CA VAL A 211 -3.06 15.61 10.54
C VAL A 211 -2.07 15.52 11.71
N GLU A 212 -2.13 16.52 12.60
CA GLU A 212 -1.17 16.66 13.71
C GLU A 212 -1.07 15.40 14.58
N GLU A 213 -2.19 14.66 14.75
CA GLU A 213 -2.25 13.42 15.53
C GLU A 213 -1.49 12.26 14.87
N LEU A 214 -1.14 12.39 13.59
CA LEU A 214 -0.35 11.41 12.85
C LEU A 214 1.09 11.85 12.64
N ASP A 215 1.41 13.08 12.95
CA ASP A 215 2.78 13.58 13.02
C ASP A 215 3.36 13.19 14.38
N VAL A 216 4.22 12.20 14.38
CA VAL A 216 4.84 11.68 15.59
C VAL A 216 5.89 12.69 16.04
N GLU A 217 5.64 13.36 17.15
CA GLU A 217 6.67 14.15 17.85
C GLU A 217 7.53 13.23 18.73
N PHE A 218 8.84 13.38 18.61
CA PHE A 218 9.85 12.61 19.39
C PHE A 218 10.70 13.53 20.24
#